data_5fd38f341a68f7af1f3251036a9dbebf
#
_entry.id   5fd38f341a68f7af1f3251036a9dbebf
#
_cell.length_a   1.000
_cell.length_b   1.000
_cell.length_c   1.000
_cell.angle_alpha   90.00
_cell.angle_beta   90.00
_cell.angle_gamma   90.00
#
_symmetry.space_group_name_H-M   'P 1'
#
loop_
_entity.id
_entity.type
_entity.pdbx_description
1 polymer ?
#
loop_
_entity_poly.entity_id
_entity_poly.type
_entity_poly.pdbx_seq_one_letter_code
_entity_poly.pdbx_strand_id
1 'polypeptide(L)'
;MNIFILSRNKNLYSTSRLVEAGNKLGHNVRVVDYMRCYMNITSRKPTIFYGGESLGKVDAVIPRIGASNTFYGTAVVKQFEMMNSYCCNTSDAIANSRDKLRSLQILAEAGINMPITGFASHTKDIEGVIESVGSTPLIMKLLQGTQGQGIVLAETRKAAESVMLSLIHI
;
A
#
# COMPACT_ATOMS: atom_id res chain seq x y z
N MET A 1 -2.42 7.60 26.14
CA MET A 1 -2.04 6.45 25.31
C MET A 1 -0.66 6.67 24.73
N ASN A 2 0.11 5.60 24.54
CA ASN A 2 1.36 5.61 23.80
C ASN A 2 1.04 5.32 22.32
N ILE A 3 1.32 6.27 21.44
CA ILE A 3 1.01 6.18 20.01
C ILE A 3 2.30 6.25 19.21
N PHE A 4 2.52 5.30 18.31
CA PHE A 4 3.63 5.37 17.36
C PHE A 4 3.15 5.77 15.98
N ILE A 5 3.86 6.71 15.37
CA ILE A 5 3.70 7.06 13.96
C ILE A 5 4.87 6.43 13.19
N LEU A 6 4.57 5.46 12.34
CA LEU A 6 5.59 4.81 11.52
C LEU A 6 5.88 5.67 10.29
N SER A 7 6.96 6.44 10.33
CA SER A 7 7.35 7.35 9.26
C SER A 7 8.86 7.43 9.13
N ARG A 8 9.38 7.38 7.90
CA ARG A 8 10.82 7.52 7.62
C ARG A 8 11.35 8.94 7.83
N ASN A 9 10.46 9.93 7.83
CA ASN A 9 10.84 11.32 8.01
C ASN A 9 9.88 12.02 8.97
N LYS A 10 10.38 12.36 10.14
CA LYS A 10 9.62 13.07 11.18
C LYS A 10 9.28 14.51 10.80
N ASN A 11 10.02 15.12 9.87
CA ASN A 11 9.87 16.51 9.48
C ASN A 11 8.84 16.72 8.34
N LEU A 12 8.24 15.64 7.81
CA LEU A 12 7.14 15.79 6.86
C LEU A 12 5.96 16.52 7.51
N TYR A 13 5.39 17.50 6.81
CA TYR A 13 4.26 18.29 7.30
C TYR A 13 3.15 17.39 7.91
N SER A 14 2.71 16.38 7.18
CA SER A 14 1.65 15.48 7.68
C SER A 14 2.06 14.67 8.92
N THR A 15 3.33 14.27 9.04
CA THR A 15 3.84 13.57 10.21
C THR A 15 3.89 14.52 11.42
N SER A 16 4.41 15.73 11.24
CA SER A 16 4.48 16.75 12.29
C SER A 16 3.08 17.15 12.80
N ARG A 17 2.11 17.30 11.89
CA ARG A 17 0.71 17.60 12.27
C ARG A 17 0.06 16.49 13.08
N LEU A 18 0.35 15.21 12.77
CA LEU A 18 -0.13 14.08 13.57
C LEU A 18 0.47 14.08 14.99
N VAL A 19 1.77 14.36 15.09
CA VAL A 19 2.44 14.48 16.41
C VAL A 19 1.82 15.60 17.23
N GLU A 20 1.67 16.78 16.63
CA GLU A 20 1.06 17.94 17.30
C GLU A 20 -0.36 17.64 17.78
N ALA A 21 -1.19 17.06 16.91
CA ALA A 21 -2.56 16.72 17.25
C ALA A 21 -2.65 15.70 18.40
N GLY A 22 -1.83 14.65 18.36
CA GLY A 22 -1.80 13.64 19.40
C GLY A 22 -1.32 14.19 20.75
N ASN A 23 -0.28 15.03 20.74
CA ASN A 23 0.22 15.68 21.96
C ASN A 23 -0.83 16.65 22.54
N LYS A 24 -1.52 17.43 21.68
CA LYS A 24 -2.60 18.33 22.10
C LYS A 24 -3.75 17.57 22.78
N LEU A 25 -4.00 16.34 22.38
CA LEU A 25 -5.00 15.45 22.98
C LEU A 25 -4.48 14.69 24.23
N GLY A 26 -3.28 15.02 24.71
CA GLY A 26 -2.70 14.41 25.90
C GLY A 26 -2.14 13.01 25.70
N HIS A 27 -1.82 12.63 24.46
CA HIS A 27 -1.18 11.35 24.15
C HIS A 27 0.35 11.49 24.12
N ASN A 28 1.06 10.41 24.44
CA ASN A 28 2.49 10.32 24.23
C ASN A 28 2.77 9.80 22.82
N VAL A 29 3.21 10.67 21.91
CA VAL A 29 3.39 10.37 20.49
C VAL A 29 4.86 10.29 20.14
N ARG A 30 5.28 9.17 19.53
CA ARG A 30 6.65 8.95 19.05
C ARG A 30 6.65 8.62 17.56
N VAL A 31 7.53 9.27 16.80
CA VAL A 31 7.80 8.91 15.41
C VAL A 31 8.88 7.84 15.36
N VAL A 32 8.61 6.75 14.66
CA VAL A 32 9.51 5.61 14.52
C VAL A 32 9.76 5.37 13.03
N ASP A 33 11.02 5.37 12.62
CA ASP A 33 11.39 4.97 11.26
C ASP A 33 11.29 3.44 11.15
N TYR A 34 10.23 2.98 10.49
CA TYR A 34 9.96 1.56 10.36
C TYR A 34 11.06 0.79 9.60
N MET A 35 11.84 1.45 8.74
CA MET A 35 12.96 0.81 8.04
C MET A 35 14.16 0.50 8.97
N ARG A 36 14.19 1.10 10.14
CA ARG A 36 15.20 0.85 11.18
C ARG A 36 14.70 -0.08 12.29
N CYS A 37 13.44 -0.51 12.19
CA CYS A 37 12.92 -1.55 13.07
C CYS A 37 13.47 -2.91 12.66
N TYR A 38 13.73 -3.78 13.63
CA TYR A 38 13.93 -5.20 13.40
C TYR A 38 13.06 -6.00 14.35
N MET A 39 12.69 -7.20 13.94
CA MET A 39 11.63 -7.97 14.57
C MET A 39 12.13 -9.35 15.01
N ASN A 40 11.69 -9.78 16.18
CA ASN A 40 11.79 -11.17 16.60
C ASN A 40 10.41 -11.81 16.46
N ILE A 41 10.29 -12.73 15.51
CA ILE A 41 9.03 -13.40 15.16
C ILE A 41 8.96 -14.69 15.96
N THR A 42 8.20 -14.65 17.04
CA THR A 42 7.96 -15.80 17.91
C THR A 42 6.48 -15.96 18.19
N SER A 43 6.01 -17.20 18.40
CA SER A 43 4.59 -17.53 18.59
C SER A 43 3.98 -16.96 19.88
N ARG A 44 4.76 -16.66 20.90
CA ARG A 44 4.24 -16.22 22.21
C ARG A 44 4.65 -14.82 22.64
N LYS A 45 5.80 -14.33 22.15
CA LYS A 45 6.34 -13.01 22.52
C LYS A 45 6.96 -12.31 21.30
N PRO A 46 6.13 -11.96 20.29
CA PRO A 46 6.62 -11.17 19.18
C PRO A 46 7.15 -9.84 19.72
N THR A 47 8.28 -9.39 19.20
CA THR A 47 8.96 -8.17 19.71
C THR A 47 9.47 -7.37 18.53
N ILE A 48 9.42 -6.04 18.66
CA ILE A 48 10.05 -5.09 17.74
C ILE A 48 11.12 -4.33 18.49
N PHE A 49 12.25 -4.15 17.83
CA PHE A 49 13.37 -3.37 18.31
C PHE A 49 13.62 -2.16 17.42
N TYR A 50 14.05 -1.07 18.00
CA TYR A 50 14.43 0.15 17.33
C TYR A 50 15.62 0.79 18.05
N GLY A 51 16.74 1.00 17.34
CA GLY A 51 17.94 1.56 17.93
C GLY A 51 18.56 0.72 19.05
N GLY A 52 18.38 -0.62 19.01
CA GLY A 52 18.90 -1.55 20.03
C GLY A 52 17.95 -1.81 21.20
N GLU A 53 16.86 -1.05 21.32
CA GLU A 53 15.89 -1.17 22.41
C GLU A 53 14.58 -1.83 21.95
N SER A 54 13.97 -2.62 22.82
CA SER A 54 12.61 -3.13 22.57
C SER A 54 11.60 -1.99 22.68
N LEU A 55 10.73 -1.87 21.69
CA LEU A 55 9.66 -0.86 21.68
C LEU A 55 8.54 -1.15 22.69
N GLY A 56 8.49 -2.35 23.24
CA GLY A 56 7.52 -2.73 24.26
C GLY A 56 6.08 -2.66 23.79
N LYS A 57 5.14 -2.51 24.76
CA LYS A 57 3.71 -2.42 24.47
C LYS A 57 3.35 -0.99 24.02
N VAL A 58 2.64 -0.90 22.91
CA VAL A 58 2.14 0.33 22.30
C VAL A 58 0.64 0.22 22.17
N ASP A 59 -0.09 1.28 22.53
CA ASP A 59 -1.55 1.27 22.48
C ASP A 59 -2.06 1.39 21.06
N ALA A 60 -1.45 2.29 20.25
CA ALA A 60 -1.85 2.49 18.87
C ALA A 60 -0.68 2.81 17.93
N VAL A 61 -0.84 2.43 16.67
CA VAL A 61 0.12 2.67 15.59
C VAL A 61 -0.59 3.36 14.43
N ILE A 62 -0.01 4.44 13.93
CA ILE A 62 -0.44 5.15 12.73
C ILE A 62 0.59 4.88 11.63
N PRO A 63 0.32 3.97 10.69
CA PRO A 63 1.25 3.66 9.61
C PRO A 63 1.29 4.79 8.57
N ARG A 64 2.52 5.25 8.23
CA ARG A 64 2.80 6.18 7.13
C ARG A 64 3.80 5.52 6.18
N ILE A 65 3.37 4.38 5.62
CA ILE A 65 4.23 3.52 4.79
C ILE A 65 4.31 4.07 3.37
N GLY A 66 5.53 4.33 2.90
CA GLY A 66 5.78 4.75 1.52
C GLY A 66 5.64 3.61 0.52
N ALA A 67 5.26 3.93 -0.72
CA ALA A 67 5.01 2.94 -1.78
C ALA A 67 6.21 2.03 -2.06
N SER A 68 7.41 2.60 -2.11
CA SER A 68 8.66 1.86 -2.37
C SER A 68 9.07 0.88 -1.26
N ASN A 69 8.45 0.98 -0.08
CA ASN A 69 8.82 0.18 1.09
C ASN A 69 7.62 -0.58 1.66
N THR A 70 6.62 -0.86 0.83
CA THR A 70 5.37 -1.51 1.25
C THR A 70 5.63 -2.84 1.91
N PHE A 71 6.46 -3.70 1.32
CA PHE A 71 6.75 -5.04 1.86
C PHE A 71 7.25 -5.00 3.31
N TYR A 72 8.33 -4.27 3.56
CA TYR A 72 8.90 -4.21 4.90
C TYR A 72 8.01 -3.42 5.87
N GLY A 73 7.42 -2.32 5.39
CA GLY A 73 6.51 -1.50 6.19
C GLY A 73 5.29 -2.27 6.69
N THR A 74 4.66 -3.07 5.83
CA THR A 74 3.52 -3.92 6.22
C THR A 74 3.93 -5.04 7.15
N ALA A 75 5.13 -5.62 6.99
CA ALA A 75 5.67 -6.60 7.93
C ALA A 75 5.85 -6.02 9.35
N VAL A 76 6.34 -4.76 9.46
CA VAL A 76 6.45 -4.07 10.75
C VAL A 76 5.05 -3.80 11.35
N VAL A 77 4.08 -3.36 10.53
CA VAL A 77 2.70 -3.17 11.00
C VAL A 77 2.11 -4.49 11.49
N LYS A 78 2.30 -5.59 10.73
CA LYS A 78 1.85 -6.93 11.13
C LYS A 78 2.43 -7.37 12.46
N GLN A 79 3.69 -7.06 12.72
CA GLN A 79 4.32 -7.38 13.99
C GLN A 79 3.67 -6.61 15.15
N PHE A 80 3.31 -5.32 14.97
CA PHE A 80 2.55 -4.57 15.97
C PHE A 80 1.15 -5.14 16.20
N GLU A 81 0.47 -5.59 15.14
CA GLU A 81 -0.82 -6.31 15.26
C GLU A 81 -0.67 -7.58 16.13
N MET A 82 0.38 -8.38 15.88
CA MET A 82 0.70 -9.58 16.68
C MET A 82 1.03 -9.24 18.14
N MET A 83 1.50 -8.03 18.42
CA MET A 83 1.72 -7.51 19.77
C MET A 83 0.46 -6.90 20.40
N ASN A 84 -0.70 -7.07 19.77
CA ASN A 84 -2.00 -6.52 20.18
C ASN A 84 -2.04 -5.00 20.25
N SER A 85 -1.26 -4.29 19.42
CA SER A 85 -1.41 -2.85 19.23
C SER A 85 -2.53 -2.56 18.23
N TYR A 86 -3.33 -1.53 18.51
CA TYR A 86 -4.31 -1.05 17.52
C TYR A 86 -3.58 -0.37 16.35
N CYS A 87 -3.72 -0.91 15.13
CA CYS A 87 -3.17 -0.30 13.93
C CYS A 87 -4.27 0.43 13.17
N CYS A 88 -4.13 1.74 13.00
CA CYS A 88 -5.13 2.62 12.35
C CYS A 88 -5.46 2.15 10.93
N ASN A 89 -4.45 1.64 10.19
CA ASN A 89 -4.58 0.82 8.98
C ASN A 89 -3.88 -0.50 9.25
N THR A 90 -4.56 -1.61 9.00
CA THR A 90 -3.96 -2.93 9.13
C THR A 90 -2.92 -3.20 8.04
N SER A 91 -1.99 -4.11 8.31
CA SER A 91 -1.00 -4.56 7.34
C SER A 91 -1.66 -5.05 6.04
N ASP A 92 -2.74 -5.82 6.16
CA ASP A 92 -3.48 -6.37 5.03
C ASP A 92 -4.21 -5.27 4.24
N ALA A 93 -4.82 -4.29 4.92
CA ALA A 93 -5.46 -3.14 4.26
C ALA A 93 -4.43 -2.31 3.46
N ILE A 94 -3.24 -2.09 4.01
CA ILE A 94 -2.17 -1.38 3.31
C ILE A 94 -1.70 -2.19 2.09
N ALA A 95 -1.47 -3.50 2.23
CA ALA A 95 -1.04 -4.36 1.15
C ALA A 95 -2.09 -4.41 0.02
N ASN A 96 -3.36 -4.64 0.36
CA ASN A 96 -4.45 -4.70 -0.61
C ASN A 96 -4.63 -3.37 -1.35
N SER A 97 -4.52 -2.22 -0.67
CA SER A 97 -4.63 -0.91 -1.31
C SER A 97 -3.45 -0.56 -2.24
N ARG A 98 -2.31 -1.21 -2.08
CA ARG A 98 -1.13 -1.05 -2.95
C ARG A 98 -1.18 -1.90 -4.20
N ASP A 99 -1.87 -3.01 -4.14
CA ASP A 99 -2.08 -3.90 -5.28
C ASP A 99 -3.33 -3.43 -6.06
N LYS A 100 -3.11 -2.85 -7.24
CA LYS A 100 -4.21 -2.32 -8.07
C LYS A 100 -5.20 -3.39 -8.51
N LEU A 101 -4.71 -4.58 -8.83
CA LEU A 101 -5.60 -5.68 -9.25
C LEU A 101 -6.41 -6.18 -8.06
N ARG A 102 -5.75 -6.45 -6.95
CA ARG A 102 -6.42 -6.91 -5.73
C ARG A 102 -7.44 -5.88 -5.22
N SER A 103 -7.12 -4.60 -5.22
CA SER A 103 -8.06 -3.56 -4.78
C SER A 103 -9.30 -3.50 -5.66
N LEU A 104 -9.15 -3.64 -6.99
CA LEU A 104 -10.29 -3.68 -7.90
C LEU A 104 -11.15 -4.94 -7.69
N GLN A 105 -10.54 -6.10 -7.45
CA GLN A 105 -11.28 -7.34 -7.14
C GLN A 105 -12.08 -7.21 -5.85
N ILE A 106 -11.49 -6.63 -4.78
CA ILE A 106 -12.18 -6.39 -3.51
C ILE A 106 -13.36 -5.42 -3.69
N LEU A 107 -13.18 -4.34 -4.46
CA LEU A 107 -14.25 -3.38 -4.75
C LEU A 107 -15.38 -4.01 -5.57
N ALA A 108 -15.05 -4.85 -6.55
CA ALA A 108 -16.03 -5.58 -7.35
C ALA A 108 -16.83 -6.57 -6.50
N GLU A 109 -16.16 -7.33 -5.65
CA GLU A 109 -16.80 -8.26 -4.71
C GLU A 109 -17.77 -7.54 -3.74
N ALA A 110 -17.41 -6.33 -3.33
CA ALA A 110 -18.26 -5.47 -2.50
C ALA A 110 -19.41 -4.80 -3.27
N GLY A 111 -19.57 -5.05 -4.58
CA GLY A 111 -20.63 -4.48 -5.42
C GLY A 111 -20.47 -2.98 -5.68
N ILE A 112 -19.29 -2.42 -5.53
CA ILE A 112 -19.01 -1.01 -5.77
C ILE A 112 -18.88 -0.77 -7.26
N ASN A 113 -19.64 0.18 -7.78
CA ASN A 113 -19.59 0.56 -9.19
C ASN A 113 -18.22 1.11 -9.55
N MET A 114 -17.64 0.57 -10.60
CA MET A 114 -16.33 0.97 -11.12
C MET A 114 -16.29 0.80 -12.65
N PRO A 115 -15.34 1.46 -13.34
CA PRO A 115 -15.15 1.23 -14.77
C PRO A 115 -14.86 -0.24 -15.07
N ILE A 116 -15.37 -0.73 -16.19
CA ILE A 116 -15.03 -2.08 -16.67
C ILE A 116 -13.52 -2.16 -16.82
N THR A 117 -12.92 -3.14 -16.17
CA THR A 117 -11.47 -3.28 -16.13
C THR A 117 -11.07 -4.70 -16.49
N GLY A 118 -10.23 -4.83 -17.50
CA GLY A 118 -9.63 -6.09 -17.94
C GLY A 118 -8.18 -6.20 -17.49
N PHE A 119 -7.69 -7.42 -17.34
CA PHE A 119 -6.32 -7.74 -17.00
C PHE A 119 -5.83 -8.93 -17.83
N ALA A 120 -4.63 -8.84 -18.40
CA ALA A 120 -3.94 -9.94 -19.05
C ALA A 120 -2.47 -10.00 -18.64
N SER A 121 -1.94 -11.21 -18.54
CA SER A 121 -0.51 -11.47 -18.28
C SER A 121 0.20 -12.03 -19.52
N HIS A 122 -0.53 -12.34 -20.56
CA HIS A 122 0.03 -12.96 -21.77
C HIS A 122 -0.38 -12.19 -23.03
N THR A 123 0.56 -12.04 -23.96
CA THR A 123 0.34 -11.26 -25.21
C THR A 123 -0.76 -11.80 -26.09
N LYS A 124 -1.01 -13.13 -26.07
CA LYS A 124 -2.08 -13.77 -26.86
C LYS A 124 -3.51 -13.36 -26.43
N ASP A 125 -3.64 -12.85 -25.19
CA ASP A 125 -4.96 -12.51 -24.61
C ASP A 125 -5.31 -11.03 -24.80
N ILE A 126 -4.42 -10.22 -25.38
CA ILE A 126 -4.59 -8.75 -25.51
C ILE A 126 -5.87 -8.41 -26.25
N GLU A 127 -6.15 -9.08 -27.38
CA GLU A 127 -7.33 -8.83 -28.18
C GLU A 127 -8.63 -9.08 -27.41
N GLY A 128 -8.70 -10.23 -26.74
CA GLY A 128 -9.86 -10.59 -25.91
C GLY A 128 -10.07 -9.64 -24.72
N VAL A 129 -8.98 -9.14 -24.10
CA VAL A 129 -9.09 -8.15 -23.02
C VAL A 129 -9.62 -6.82 -23.54
N ILE A 130 -9.13 -6.32 -24.69
CA ILE A 130 -9.62 -5.09 -25.29
C ILE A 130 -11.14 -5.20 -25.59
N GLU A 131 -11.58 -6.32 -26.13
CA GLU A 131 -12.99 -6.57 -26.40
C GLU A 131 -13.83 -6.64 -25.12
N SER A 132 -13.33 -7.29 -24.09
CA SER A 132 -14.05 -7.46 -22.82
C SER A 132 -14.33 -6.15 -22.09
N VAL A 133 -13.53 -5.11 -22.30
CA VAL A 133 -13.70 -3.80 -21.67
C VAL A 133 -14.50 -2.80 -22.52
N GLY A 134 -14.99 -3.22 -23.70
CA GLY A 134 -15.91 -2.42 -24.52
C GLY A 134 -15.25 -1.56 -25.58
N SER A 135 -14.03 -1.88 -26.00
CA SER A 135 -13.34 -1.18 -27.10
C SER A 135 -12.64 0.13 -26.68
N THR A 136 -12.08 0.86 -27.65
CA THR A 136 -11.35 2.13 -27.45
C THR A 136 -12.28 3.34 -27.44
N PRO A 137 -11.90 4.46 -26.79
CA PRO A 137 -10.62 4.71 -26.14
C PRO A 137 -10.45 3.98 -24.80
N LEU A 138 -9.21 3.57 -24.49
CA LEU A 138 -8.87 2.83 -23.27
C LEU A 138 -7.82 3.56 -22.44
N ILE A 139 -7.95 3.47 -21.12
CA ILE A 139 -6.89 3.87 -20.21
C ILE A 139 -6.13 2.62 -19.71
N MET A 140 -4.88 2.53 -20.08
CA MET A 140 -4.00 1.43 -19.66
C MET A 140 -3.11 1.88 -18.51
N LYS A 141 -2.89 0.97 -17.57
CA LYS A 141 -2.11 1.26 -16.35
C LYS A 141 -1.16 0.12 -16.06
N LEU A 142 0.09 0.44 -15.75
CA LEU A 142 0.99 -0.51 -15.12
C LEU A 142 0.46 -0.91 -13.74
N LEU A 143 0.52 -2.19 -13.41
CA LEU A 143 0.17 -2.66 -12.06
C LEU A 143 1.09 -2.07 -11.01
N GLN A 144 2.39 -2.05 -11.29
CA GLN A 144 3.41 -1.45 -10.43
C GLN A 144 3.75 -0.06 -10.94
N GLY A 145 3.23 0.96 -10.30
CA GLY A 145 3.49 2.36 -10.61
C GLY A 145 2.82 3.26 -9.60
N THR A 146 3.42 4.42 -9.34
CA THR A 146 2.92 5.41 -8.39
C THR A 146 2.86 6.79 -9.06
N GLN A 147 2.03 7.69 -8.53
CA GLN A 147 1.96 9.09 -8.95
C GLN A 147 1.66 9.29 -10.46
N GLY A 148 0.83 8.44 -11.05
CA GLY A 148 0.45 8.56 -12.46
C GLY A 148 1.47 8.02 -13.46
N GLN A 149 2.59 7.50 -13.01
CA GLN A 149 3.56 6.87 -13.91
C GLN A 149 3.00 5.56 -14.48
N GLY A 150 3.22 5.34 -15.78
CA GLY A 150 2.74 4.15 -16.49
C GLY A 150 1.23 4.16 -16.75
N ILE A 151 0.63 5.35 -16.96
CA ILE A 151 -0.74 5.52 -17.44
C ILE A 151 -0.70 6.03 -18.87
N VAL A 152 -1.40 5.33 -19.77
CA VAL A 152 -1.48 5.67 -21.20
C VAL A 152 -2.93 5.66 -21.66
N LEU A 153 -3.34 6.72 -22.36
CA LEU A 153 -4.59 6.74 -23.12
C LEU A 153 -4.33 6.17 -24.51
N ALA A 154 -5.03 5.12 -24.87
CA ALA A 154 -5.03 4.56 -26.22
C ALA A 154 -6.34 4.90 -26.91
N GLU A 155 -6.28 5.79 -27.90
CA GLU A 155 -7.46 6.23 -28.65
C GLU A 155 -7.89 5.23 -29.72
N THR A 156 -6.97 4.38 -30.18
CA THR A 156 -7.22 3.37 -31.19
C THR A 156 -6.83 1.97 -30.73
N ARG A 157 -7.49 0.93 -31.29
CA ARG A 157 -7.18 -0.47 -31.00
C ARG A 157 -5.70 -0.78 -31.27
N LYS A 158 -5.15 -0.32 -32.39
CA LYS A 158 -3.75 -0.54 -32.74
C LYS A 158 -2.78 0.09 -31.72
N ALA A 159 -3.09 1.27 -31.22
CA ALA A 159 -2.32 1.90 -30.17
C ALA A 159 -2.42 1.10 -28.85
N ALA A 160 -3.62 0.61 -28.50
CA ALA A 160 -3.80 -0.22 -27.32
C ALA A 160 -2.99 -1.51 -27.38
N GLU A 161 -3.06 -2.23 -28.50
CA GLU A 161 -2.28 -3.46 -28.72
C GLU A 161 -0.76 -3.20 -28.60
N SER A 162 -0.25 -2.16 -29.25
CA SER A 162 1.17 -1.83 -29.20
C SER A 162 1.65 -1.48 -27.80
N VAL A 163 0.87 -0.72 -27.04
CA VAL A 163 1.20 -0.36 -25.66
C VAL A 163 1.13 -1.58 -24.75
N MET A 164 0.10 -2.42 -24.86
CA MET A 164 -0.01 -3.64 -24.06
C MET A 164 1.14 -4.61 -24.34
N LEU A 165 1.55 -4.78 -25.59
CA LEU A 165 2.71 -5.59 -25.96
C LEU A 165 3.99 -5.09 -25.25
N SER A 166 4.21 -3.77 -25.23
CA SER A 166 5.37 -3.21 -24.54
C SER A 166 5.28 -3.33 -23.03
N LEU A 167 4.09 -3.25 -22.42
CA LEU A 167 3.89 -3.35 -20.98
C LEU A 167 4.02 -4.76 -20.43
N ILE A 168 3.62 -5.78 -21.18
CA ILE A 168 3.71 -7.20 -20.77
C ILE A 168 5.18 -7.68 -20.73
N HIS A 169 6.07 -7.05 -21.50
CA HIS A 169 7.49 -7.37 -21.51
C HIS A 169 8.34 -6.63 -20.48
N ILE A 170 7.76 -5.75 -19.71
CA ILE A 170 8.41 -5.05 -18.59
C ILE A 170 8.13 -5.77 -17.27
#